data_655ae7cc153915d27136f16f9a76a447
#
_entry.id   655ae7cc153915d27136f16f9a76a447
#
_cell.length_a   1.000
_cell.length_b   1.000
_cell.length_c   1.000
_cell.angle_alpha   90.00
_cell.angle_beta   90.00
_cell.angle_gamma   90.00
#
_symmetry.space_group_name_H-M   'P 1'
#
loop_
_entity.id
_entity.type
_entity.pdbx_description
1 polymer ?
#
loop_
_entity_poly.entity_id
_entity_poly.type
_entity_poly.pdbx_seq_one_letter_code
_entity_poly.pdbx_strand_id
1 'polypeptide(L)' 'LIEESRKAGAADEMIRQSQDSANRFMYAMAGDLPGFEEAVRALYAKDKQVFDQETQAWPLDIRDCSRRYAEAALS' A
#
# COMPACT_ATOMS: atom_id res chain seq x y z
N LEU A 1 15.60 -22.75 -12.23
CA LEU A 1 14.19 -22.61 -12.56
C LEU A 1 13.33 -22.63 -11.32
N ILE A 2 13.54 -23.63 -10.47
CA ILE A 2 12.77 -23.74 -9.24
C ILE A 2 13.09 -22.57 -8.32
N GLU A 3 14.36 -22.18 -8.27
CA GLU A 3 14.76 -21.05 -7.44
C GLU A 3 14.13 -19.75 -7.90
N GLU A 4 14.07 -19.58 -9.22
CA GLU A 4 13.42 -18.39 -9.77
C GLU A 4 11.96 -18.33 -9.39
N SER A 5 11.29 -19.48 -9.47
CA SER A 5 9.89 -19.55 -9.08
C SER A 5 9.70 -19.18 -7.62
N ARG A 6 10.60 -19.65 -6.76
CA ARG A 6 10.52 -19.32 -5.34
C ARG A 6 10.73 -17.84 -5.11
N LYS A 7 11.70 -17.24 -5.79
CA LYS A 7 11.94 -15.81 -5.63
C LYS A 7 10.73 -15.02 -6.07
N ALA A 8 10.15 -15.38 -7.20
CA ALA A 8 8.97 -14.70 -7.69
C ALA A 8 7.81 -14.86 -6.70
N GLY A 9 7.64 -16.06 -6.17
CA GLY A 9 6.58 -16.30 -5.19
C GLY A 9 6.81 -15.54 -3.91
N ALA A 10 8.06 -15.48 -3.43
CA ALA A 10 8.38 -14.75 -2.22
C ALA A 10 8.15 -13.26 -2.40
N ALA A 11 8.54 -12.72 -3.55
CA ALA A 11 8.34 -11.30 -3.84
C ALA A 11 6.85 -10.97 -3.91
N ASP A 12 6.07 -11.83 -4.56
CA ASP A 12 4.62 -11.63 -4.65
C ASP A 12 3.99 -11.66 -3.27
N GLU A 13 4.44 -12.57 -2.43
CA GLU A 13 3.90 -12.68 -1.08
C GLU A 13 4.24 -11.46 -0.24
N MET A 14 5.45 -10.94 -0.37
CA MET A 14 5.83 -9.72 0.33
C MET A 14 4.99 -8.54 -0.10
N ILE A 15 4.75 -8.43 -1.41
CA ILE A 15 3.90 -7.36 -1.93
C ILE A 15 2.49 -7.50 -1.37
N ARG A 16 1.94 -8.70 -1.39
CA ARG A 16 0.60 -8.95 -0.87
C ARG A 16 0.51 -8.63 0.61
N GLN A 17 1.50 -9.05 1.38
CA GLN A 17 1.52 -8.74 2.80
C GLN A 17 1.59 -7.24 3.05
N SER A 18 2.40 -6.55 2.26
CA SER A 18 2.50 -5.10 2.35
C SER A 18 1.16 -4.44 2.04
N GLN A 19 0.50 -4.90 0.98
CA GLN A 19 -0.80 -4.37 0.60
C GLN A 19 -1.83 -4.59 1.71
N ASP A 20 -1.85 -5.80 2.25
CA ASP A 20 -2.83 -6.13 3.29
C ASP A 20 -2.56 -5.34 4.56
N SER A 21 -1.30 -5.21 4.95
CA SER A 21 -0.95 -4.45 6.15
C SER A 21 -1.30 -2.98 5.99
N ALA A 22 -0.98 -2.40 4.84
CA ALA A 22 -1.31 -1.01 4.56
C ALA A 22 -2.82 -0.80 4.54
N ASN A 23 -3.54 -1.70 3.90
CA ASN A 23 -4.98 -1.61 3.83
C ASN A 23 -5.61 -1.67 5.21
N ARG A 24 -5.13 -2.58 6.05
CA ARG A 24 -5.64 -2.73 7.41
C ARG A 24 -5.39 -1.48 8.23
N PHE A 25 -4.19 -0.93 8.15
CA PHE A 25 -3.86 0.30 8.85
C PHE A 25 -4.71 1.46 8.35
N MET A 26 -4.81 1.61 7.03
CA MET A 26 -5.55 2.71 6.43
C MET A 26 -7.04 2.62 6.76
N TYR A 27 -7.58 1.41 6.74
CA TYR A 27 -8.99 1.23 7.08
C TYR A 27 -9.27 1.69 8.52
N ALA A 28 -8.38 1.33 9.43
CA ALA A 28 -8.56 1.67 10.84
C ALA A 28 -8.37 3.16 11.11
N MET A 29 -7.41 3.78 10.44
CA MET A 29 -7.01 5.15 10.75
C MET A 29 -7.52 6.18 9.77
N ALA A 30 -7.81 5.79 8.55
CA ALA A 30 -8.14 6.73 7.49
C ALA A 30 -9.41 6.34 6.73
N GLY A 31 -10.19 5.41 7.25
CA GLY A 31 -11.38 4.94 6.55
C GLY A 31 -12.39 6.03 6.27
N ASP A 32 -12.44 7.08 7.09
CA ASP A 32 -13.35 8.18 6.91
C ASP A 32 -12.74 9.37 6.18
N LEU A 33 -11.47 9.28 5.83
CA LEU A 33 -10.80 10.41 5.20
C LEU A 33 -11.08 10.44 3.69
N PRO A 34 -11.09 11.65 3.10
CA PRO A 34 -11.26 11.76 1.65
C PRO A 34 -10.15 11.04 0.91
N GLY A 35 -10.51 10.38 -0.19
CA GLY A 35 -9.53 9.69 -1.00
C GLY A 35 -9.14 8.31 -0.52
N PHE A 36 -9.77 7.83 0.56
CA PHE A 36 -9.42 6.51 1.10
C PHE A 36 -9.61 5.41 0.06
N GLU A 37 -10.76 5.40 -0.60
CA GLU A 37 -11.05 4.34 -1.58
C GLU A 37 -10.10 4.40 -2.75
N GLU A 38 -9.80 5.61 -3.22
CA GLU A 38 -8.87 5.78 -4.32
C GLU A 38 -7.46 5.35 -3.91
N ALA A 39 -7.06 5.67 -2.68
CA ALA A 39 -5.75 5.27 -2.19
C ALA A 39 -5.64 3.75 -2.11
N VAL A 40 -6.67 3.07 -1.63
CA VAL A 40 -6.67 1.62 -1.56
C VAL A 40 -6.58 1.01 -2.96
N ARG A 41 -7.34 1.58 -3.89
CA ARG A 41 -7.31 1.11 -5.27
C ARG A 41 -5.92 1.26 -5.86
N ALA A 42 -5.29 2.41 -5.64
CA ALA A 42 -3.93 2.64 -6.12
C ALA A 42 -2.93 1.70 -5.47
N LEU A 43 -3.13 1.42 -4.18
CA LEU A 43 -2.28 0.48 -3.45
C LEU A 43 -2.25 -0.89 -4.11
N TYR A 44 -3.42 -1.44 -4.43
CA TYR A 44 -3.50 -2.75 -5.05
C TYR A 44 -3.14 -2.74 -6.52
N ALA A 45 -3.26 -1.59 -7.18
CA ALA A 45 -2.83 -1.43 -8.57
C ALA A 45 -1.35 -1.11 -8.67
N LYS A 46 -0.66 -0.94 -7.54
CA LYS A 46 0.76 -0.59 -7.49
C LYS A 46 1.04 0.75 -8.16
N ASP A 47 0.11 1.68 -8.03
CA ASP A 47 0.22 3.01 -8.62
C ASP A 47 0.66 4.00 -7.56
N LYS A 48 1.98 4.14 -7.42
CA LYS A 48 2.56 4.99 -6.38
C LYS A 48 2.13 6.45 -6.55
N GLN A 49 2.07 6.92 -7.79
CA GLN A 49 1.75 8.32 -8.05
C GLN A 49 0.36 8.66 -7.54
N VAL A 50 -0.62 7.84 -7.88
CA VAL A 50 -1.99 8.08 -7.44
C VAL A 50 -2.09 7.89 -5.94
N PHE A 51 -1.42 6.87 -5.40
CA PHE A 51 -1.42 6.64 -3.96
C PHE A 51 -0.91 7.86 -3.21
N ASP A 52 0.22 8.42 -3.66
CA ASP A 52 0.78 9.60 -3.02
C ASP A 52 -0.15 10.80 -3.13
N GLN A 53 -0.79 10.98 -4.30
CA GLN A 53 -1.72 12.07 -4.50
C GLN A 53 -2.93 11.96 -3.57
N GLU A 54 -3.51 10.78 -3.46
CA GLU A 54 -4.73 10.61 -2.69
C GLU A 54 -4.49 10.67 -1.20
N THR A 55 -3.27 10.35 -0.75
CA THR A 55 -2.95 10.41 0.68
C THR A 55 -2.36 11.76 1.10
N GLN A 56 -2.12 12.64 0.15
CA GLN A 56 -1.43 13.90 0.45
C GLN A 56 -2.20 14.77 1.44
N ALA A 57 -3.52 14.74 1.37
CA ALA A 57 -4.36 15.56 2.25
C ALA A 57 -4.56 14.95 3.63
N TRP A 58 -4.08 13.73 3.85
CA TRP A 58 -4.27 13.06 5.13
C TRP A 58 -3.38 13.67 6.21
N PRO A 59 -3.73 13.49 7.48
CA PRO A 59 -2.84 13.90 8.56
C PRO A 59 -1.46 13.30 8.37
N LEU A 60 -0.44 14.07 8.71
CA LEU A 60 0.94 13.71 8.42
C LEU A 60 1.31 12.33 8.95
N ASP A 61 0.94 12.05 10.19
CA ASP A 61 1.27 10.77 10.82
C ASP A 61 0.63 9.61 10.09
N ILE A 62 -0.65 9.74 9.75
CA ILE A 62 -1.38 8.68 9.05
C ILE A 62 -0.82 8.51 7.65
N ARG A 63 -0.54 9.60 6.97
CA ARG A 63 0.03 9.55 5.62
C ARG A 63 1.37 8.86 5.61
N ASP A 64 2.25 9.24 6.51
CA ASP A 64 3.59 8.67 6.54
C ASP A 64 3.58 7.19 6.90
N CYS A 65 2.75 6.82 7.87
CA CYS A 65 2.62 5.41 8.24
C CYS A 65 2.03 4.58 7.11
N SER A 66 1.02 5.12 6.42
CA SER A 66 0.42 4.42 5.28
C SER A 66 1.45 4.18 4.20
N ARG A 67 2.25 5.19 3.90
CA ARG A 67 3.30 5.06 2.88
C ARG A 67 4.36 4.06 3.29
N ARG A 68 4.70 4.04 4.57
CA ARG A 68 5.69 3.09 5.07
C ARG A 68 5.19 1.66 4.93
N TYR A 69 3.94 1.41 5.32
CA TYR A 69 3.37 0.08 5.18
C TYR A 69 3.27 -0.35 3.71
N ALA A 70 3.00 0.60 2.81
CA ALA A 70 2.80 0.29 1.41
C ALA A 70 4.09 0.31 0.60
N GLU A 71 5.22 0.62 1.22
CA GLU A 71 6.46 0.85 0.49
C GLU A 71 6.86 -0.34 -0.36
N ALA A 72 6.80 -1.55 0.20
CA ALA A 72 7.21 -2.75 -0.54
C ALA A 72 6.31 -2.99 -1.74
N ALA A 73 5.04 -2.63 -1.64
CA ALA A 73 4.09 -2.84 -2.73
C ALA A 73 4.22 -1.78 -3.82
N LEU A 74 4.67 -0.59 -3.47
CA LEU A 74 4.70 0.54 -4.38
C LEU A 74 6.08 0.90 -4.90
N SER A 75 7.10 0.25 -4.39
CA SER A 75 8.48 0.56 -4.80
C SER A 75 8.90 -0.17 -6.08
#